data_92d4fbb2d507e0e2149848501dd9cd3f
#
_entry.id   92d4fbb2d507e0e2149848501dd9cd3f
#
_cell.length_a   1.000
_cell.length_b   1.000
_cell.length_c   1.000
_cell.angle_alpha   90.00
_cell.angle_beta   90.00
_cell.angle_gamma   90.00
#
_symmetry.space_group_name_H-M   'P 1'
#
loop_
_entity.id
_entity.type
_entity.pdbx_description
1 polymer ?
#
loop_
_entity_poly.entity_id
_entity_poly.type
_entity_poly.pdbx_seq_one_letter_code
_entity_poly.pdbx_strand_id
1 'polypeptide(L)'
;MMELAGKTGIITGGSSGLGFAAANVLAEAGAVVYAVSRSGRPKLEGETSHENVIHLAADVSDYKEMGELTERIGHEHGIDFLVNNAGITVKSLAQDVSDADFEKVLQVNVSSVFKLCTLCYPYLRQSPHRGRIVNITSMAAHLGFSEVVPYCTSKGAVLSMTRGLAVEWAQDGINVNSVAPGWFPSEMSRKVMDEERKQKILARMPVHCFGNPRDIGAMVKFLVSDESEYITGQDFAVDGGALSFGY
;
A
#
# COMPACT_ATOMS: atom_id res chain seq x y z
N MET A 1 -15.95 -15.46 14.84
CA MET A 1 -15.83 -15.61 13.37
C MET A 1 -14.59 -14.84 12.94
N MET A 2 -13.82 -15.34 11.97
CA MET A 2 -12.71 -14.54 11.41
C MET A 2 -13.30 -13.40 10.59
N GLU A 3 -12.84 -12.16 10.84
CA GLU A 3 -13.44 -10.90 10.31
C GLU A 3 -13.42 -10.80 8.77
N LEU A 4 -12.46 -11.49 8.10
CA LEU A 4 -12.29 -11.50 6.65
C LEU A 4 -12.52 -12.87 6.01
N ALA A 5 -13.20 -13.80 6.71
CA ALA A 5 -13.48 -15.13 6.18
C ALA A 5 -14.27 -15.04 4.86
N GLY A 6 -13.80 -15.74 3.84
CA GLY A 6 -14.41 -15.76 2.51
C GLY A 6 -14.01 -14.60 1.59
N LYS A 7 -13.23 -13.63 2.07
CA LYS A 7 -12.72 -12.54 1.22
C LYS A 7 -11.41 -12.93 0.53
N THR A 8 -11.29 -12.55 -0.72
CA THR A 8 -10.08 -12.71 -1.53
C THR A 8 -9.57 -11.36 -1.98
N GLY A 9 -8.25 -11.16 -1.94
CA GLY A 9 -7.69 -9.90 -2.45
C GLY A 9 -6.23 -9.95 -2.87
N ILE A 10 -5.81 -8.86 -3.47
CA ILE A 10 -4.46 -8.67 -4.00
C ILE A 10 -3.74 -7.61 -3.18
N ILE A 11 -2.50 -7.87 -2.79
CA ILE A 11 -1.58 -6.89 -2.22
C ILE A 11 -0.31 -6.81 -3.05
N THR A 12 0.06 -5.61 -3.49
CA THR A 12 1.32 -5.39 -4.22
C THR A 12 2.47 -5.04 -3.29
N GLY A 13 3.69 -5.45 -3.65
CA GLY A 13 4.85 -5.28 -2.77
C GLY A 13 4.80 -6.17 -1.52
N GLY A 14 4.10 -7.32 -1.60
CA GLY A 14 3.85 -8.22 -0.47
C GLY A 14 5.01 -9.13 -0.07
N SER A 15 6.24 -8.91 -0.59
CA SER A 15 7.40 -9.76 -0.28
C SER A 15 8.22 -9.31 0.94
N SER A 16 8.02 -8.09 1.44
CA SER A 16 8.77 -7.54 2.58
C SER A 16 8.08 -6.33 3.21
N GLY A 17 8.53 -5.93 4.40
CA GLY A 17 8.12 -4.68 5.06
C GLY A 17 6.62 -4.58 5.31
N LEU A 18 6.04 -3.42 5.00
CA LEU A 18 4.63 -3.12 5.28
C LEU A 18 3.68 -4.04 4.53
N GLY A 19 3.97 -4.31 3.24
CA GLY A 19 3.12 -5.19 2.42
C GLY A 19 3.12 -6.64 2.90
N PHE A 20 4.28 -7.17 3.30
CA PHE A 20 4.37 -8.51 3.88
C PHE A 20 3.60 -8.62 5.21
N ALA A 21 3.79 -7.64 6.09
CA ALA A 21 3.08 -7.61 7.37
C ALA A 21 1.56 -7.49 7.17
N ALA A 22 1.11 -6.63 6.26
CA ALA A 22 -0.30 -6.48 5.94
C ALA A 22 -0.89 -7.77 5.36
N ALA A 23 -0.19 -8.43 4.41
CA ALA A 23 -0.64 -9.71 3.85
C ALA A 23 -0.90 -10.77 4.93
N ASN A 24 0.04 -10.90 5.89
CA ASN A 24 -0.13 -11.85 6.99
C ASN A 24 -1.28 -11.46 7.93
N VAL A 25 -1.43 -10.19 8.30
CA VAL A 25 -2.56 -9.74 9.16
C VAL A 25 -3.91 -9.99 8.50
N LEU A 26 -4.03 -9.77 7.19
CA LEU A 26 -5.26 -10.06 6.45
C LEU A 26 -5.56 -11.57 6.39
N ALA A 27 -4.53 -12.38 6.16
CA ALA A 27 -4.64 -13.83 6.12
C ALA A 27 -4.97 -14.44 7.50
N GLU A 28 -4.37 -13.95 8.58
CA GLU A 28 -4.71 -14.31 9.96
C GLU A 28 -6.18 -13.97 10.31
N ALA A 29 -6.74 -12.93 9.67
CA ALA A 29 -8.15 -12.58 9.79
C ALA A 29 -9.10 -13.43 8.91
N GLY A 30 -8.56 -14.38 8.13
CA GLY A 30 -9.31 -15.35 7.34
C GLY A 30 -9.41 -15.08 5.84
N ALA A 31 -8.78 -14.01 5.35
CA ALA A 31 -8.75 -13.74 3.91
C ALA A 31 -7.77 -14.64 3.16
N VAL A 32 -8.03 -14.88 1.88
CA VAL A 32 -7.04 -15.36 0.91
C VAL A 32 -6.35 -14.16 0.27
N VAL A 33 -5.02 -14.09 0.39
CA VAL A 33 -4.24 -12.93 -0.03
C VAL A 33 -3.22 -13.28 -1.10
N TYR A 34 -3.37 -12.75 -2.29
CA TYR A 34 -2.40 -12.84 -3.37
C TYR A 34 -1.35 -11.74 -3.21
N ALA A 35 -0.18 -12.10 -2.69
CA ALA A 35 0.93 -11.20 -2.41
C ALA A 35 1.84 -11.08 -3.65
N VAL A 36 1.65 -10.04 -4.44
CA VAL A 36 2.35 -9.83 -5.71
C VAL A 36 3.65 -9.05 -5.48
N SER A 37 4.75 -9.56 -6.03
CA SER A 37 6.05 -8.89 -6.02
C SER A 37 6.96 -9.44 -7.11
N ARG A 38 8.01 -8.72 -7.47
CA ARG A 38 8.98 -9.18 -8.47
C ARG A 38 9.68 -10.49 -8.11
N SER A 39 9.84 -10.79 -6.81
CA SER A 39 10.48 -12.03 -6.34
C SER A 39 9.53 -13.22 -6.29
N GLY A 40 8.22 -13.01 -6.19
CA GLY A 40 7.23 -14.06 -5.99
C GLY A 40 7.42 -14.87 -4.70
N ARG A 41 8.13 -14.35 -3.72
CA ARG A 41 8.42 -15.01 -2.44
C ARG A 41 8.83 -14.00 -1.37
N PRO A 42 8.75 -14.33 -0.07
CA PRO A 42 9.31 -13.49 0.99
C PRO A 42 10.80 -13.20 0.74
N LYS A 43 11.24 -11.98 1.03
CA LYS A 43 12.62 -11.55 0.78
C LYS A 43 13.58 -11.87 1.92
N LEU A 44 13.11 -11.87 3.15
CA LEU A 44 13.96 -12.09 4.32
C LEU A 44 14.00 -13.60 4.65
N GLU A 45 15.21 -14.13 4.81
CA GLU A 45 15.40 -15.51 5.26
C GLU A 45 14.76 -15.69 6.65
N GLY A 46 14.00 -16.77 6.82
CA GLY A 46 13.30 -17.08 8.07
C GLY A 46 11.94 -16.41 8.25
N GLU A 47 11.53 -15.49 7.38
CA GLU A 47 10.13 -15.01 7.36
C GLU A 47 9.22 -16.08 6.76
N THR A 48 8.23 -16.52 7.55
CA THR A 48 7.18 -17.43 7.10
C THR A 48 5.88 -16.66 6.90
N SER A 49 5.22 -16.92 5.78
CA SER A 49 3.89 -16.40 5.53
C SER A 49 2.83 -17.30 6.13
N HIS A 50 1.68 -16.71 6.50
CA HIS A 50 0.48 -17.48 6.80
C HIS A 50 0.08 -18.33 5.59
N GLU A 51 -0.51 -19.50 5.81
CA GLU A 51 -0.90 -20.45 4.74
C GLU A 51 -1.82 -19.84 3.67
N ASN A 52 -2.66 -18.89 4.05
CA ASN A 52 -3.56 -18.17 3.15
C ASN A 52 -2.88 -17.03 2.36
N VAL A 53 -1.56 -16.83 2.48
CA VAL A 53 -0.80 -15.88 1.65
C VAL A 53 -0.15 -16.61 0.49
N ILE A 54 -0.64 -16.32 -0.72
CA ILE A 54 -0.13 -16.90 -1.97
C ILE A 54 0.79 -15.89 -2.63
N HIS A 55 2.09 -16.19 -2.68
CA HIS A 55 3.08 -15.31 -3.31
C HIS A 55 3.13 -15.54 -4.82
N LEU A 56 3.01 -14.43 -5.59
CA LEU A 56 3.08 -14.44 -7.05
C LEU A 56 4.16 -13.49 -7.55
N ALA A 57 4.91 -13.94 -8.55
CA ALA A 57 5.91 -13.10 -9.22
C ALA A 57 5.23 -12.26 -10.30
N ALA A 58 5.36 -10.94 -10.24
CA ALA A 58 5.00 -10.00 -11.30
C ALA A 58 5.59 -8.60 -11.00
N ASP A 59 5.85 -7.82 -12.05
CA ASP A 59 6.19 -6.40 -11.91
C ASP A 59 4.92 -5.55 -12.11
N VAL A 60 4.60 -4.71 -11.13
CA VAL A 60 3.42 -3.82 -11.20
C VAL A 60 3.46 -2.84 -12.36
N SER A 61 4.64 -2.59 -12.95
CA SER A 61 4.81 -1.75 -14.13
C SER A 61 4.65 -2.50 -15.45
N ASP A 62 4.59 -3.84 -15.44
CA ASP A 62 4.19 -4.66 -16.58
C ASP A 62 2.66 -4.84 -16.57
N TYR A 63 1.97 -3.95 -17.28
CA TYR A 63 0.51 -3.90 -17.29
C TYR A 63 -0.12 -5.11 -17.99
N LYS A 64 0.61 -5.79 -18.89
CA LYS A 64 0.13 -7.01 -19.53
C LYS A 64 0.16 -8.17 -18.53
N GLU A 65 1.31 -8.39 -17.87
CA GLU A 65 1.47 -9.43 -16.86
C GLU A 65 0.46 -9.25 -15.72
N MET A 66 0.31 -7.98 -15.23
CA MET A 66 -0.68 -7.68 -14.19
C MET A 66 -2.12 -7.87 -14.65
N GLY A 67 -2.42 -7.62 -15.93
CA GLY A 67 -3.74 -7.88 -16.52
C GLY A 67 -4.09 -9.36 -16.51
N GLU A 68 -3.21 -10.19 -17.04
CA GLU A 68 -3.37 -11.66 -17.09
C GLU A 68 -3.50 -12.26 -15.68
N LEU A 69 -2.70 -11.77 -14.73
CA LEU A 69 -2.74 -12.20 -13.34
C LEU A 69 -4.06 -11.83 -12.66
N THR A 70 -4.50 -10.57 -12.80
CA THR A 70 -5.75 -10.07 -12.22
C THR A 70 -6.97 -10.79 -12.81
N GLU A 71 -6.97 -11.01 -14.14
CA GLU A 71 -8.03 -11.73 -14.83
C GLU A 71 -8.15 -13.17 -14.30
N ARG A 72 -7.03 -13.89 -14.18
CA ARG A 72 -7.01 -15.26 -13.65
C ARG A 72 -7.56 -15.30 -12.21
N ILE A 73 -7.06 -14.46 -11.29
CA ILE A 73 -7.52 -14.44 -9.91
C ILE A 73 -9.01 -14.08 -9.87
N GLY A 74 -9.42 -13.05 -10.62
CA GLY A 74 -10.79 -12.57 -10.63
C GLY A 74 -11.80 -13.58 -11.14
N HIS A 75 -11.46 -14.38 -12.14
CA HIS A 75 -12.34 -15.43 -12.67
C HIS A 75 -12.38 -16.66 -11.78
N GLU A 76 -11.26 -17.05 -11.16
CA GLU A 76 -11.20 -18.28 -10.36
C GLU A 76 -11.74 -18.07 -8.94
N HIS A 77 -11.54 -16.88 -8.35
CA HIS A 77 -11.76 -16.66 -6.91
C HIS A 77 -12.56 -15.40 -6.58
N GLY A 78 -12.77 -14.51 -7.55
CA GLY A 78 -13.24 -13.15 -7.29
C GLY A 78 -12.14 -12.25 -6.70
N ILE A 79 -12.41 -10.96 -6.59
CA ILE A 79 -11.53 -10.00 -5.91
C ILE A 79 -12.41 -9.08 -5.07
N ASP A 80 -12.28 -9.17 -3.75
CA ASP A 80 -13.01 -8.35 -2.78
C ASP A 80 -12.22 -7.11 -2.37
N PHE A 81 -10.88 -7.19 -2.39
CA PHE A 81 -10.03 -6.05 -2.07
C PHE A 81 -8.73 -5.98 -2.87
N LEU A 82 -8.25 -4.76 -3.06
CA LEU A 82 -6.94 -4.44 -3.63
C LEU A 82 -6.17 -3.54 -2.66
N VAL A 83 -4.92 -3.91 -2.33
CA VAL A 83 -4.00 -3.07 -1.56
C VAL A 83 -2.82 -2.68 -2.43
N ASN A 84 -2.77 -1.43 -2.85
CA ASN A 84 -1.67 -0.86 -3.61
C ASN A 84 -0.57 -0.38 -2.65
N ASN A 85 0.41 -1.27 -2.38
CA ASN A 85 1.51 -0.98 -1.48
C ASN A 85 2.88 -0.91 -2.18
N ALA A 86 3.04 -1.54 -3.34
CA ALA A 86 4.29 -1.45 -4.09
C ALA A 86 4.70 0.01 -4.36
N GLY A 87 5.98 0.31 -4.19
CA GLY A 87 6.50 1.64 -4.46
C GLY A 87 8.02 1.69 -4.39
N ILE A 88 8.58 2.70 -5.03
CA ILE A 88 10.00 3.00 -5.05
C ILE A 88 10.27 4.46 -4.70
N THR A 89 11.50 4.76 -4.34
CA THR A 89 12.02 6.12 -4.19
C THR A 89 13.40 6.24 -4.82
N VAL A 90 13.72 7.43 -5.24
CA VAL A 90 15.07 7.85 -5.63
C VAL A 90 15.50 8.95 -4.66
N LYS A 91 16.71 8.86 -4.11
CA LYS A 91 17.28 9.86 -3.22
C LYS A 91 18.27 10.71 -4.00
N SER A 92 17.90 11.94 -4.29
CA SER A 92 18.71 12.94 -4.98
C SER A 92 18.19 14.34 -4.67
N LEU A 93 19.05 15.38 -4.73
CA LEU A 93 18.58 16.76 -4.73
C LEU A 93 17.73 17.03 -5.97
N ALA A 94 16.73 17.90 -5.86
CA ALA A 94 15.74 18.10 -6.91
C ALA A 94 16.34 18.46 -8.29
N GLN A 95 17.39 19.29 -8.30
CA GLN A 95 18.09 19.70 -9.51
C GLN A 95 18.95 18.60 -10.15
N ASP A 96 19.25 17.53 -9.40
CA ASP A 96 20.10 16.43 -9.84
C ASP A 96 19.26 15.14 -10.16
N VAL A 97 17.95 15.21 -10.01
CA VAL A 97 17.05 14.10 -10.40
C VAL A 97 16.99 14.03 -11.92
N SER A 98 17.32 12.87 -12.49
CA SER A 98 17.14 12.65 -13.94
C SER A 98 15.65 12.52 -14.30
N ASP A 99 15.30 12.94 -15.52
CA ASP A 99 13.93 12.74 -16.05
C ASP A 99 13.52 11.27 -15.98
N ALA A 100 14.43 10.36 -16.33
CA ALA A 100 14.19 8.92 -16.29
C ALA A 100 13.88 8.39 -14.87
N ASP A 101 14.57 8.90 -13.85
CA ASP A 101 14.29 8.54 -12.46
C ASP A 101 12.94 9.09 -11.99
N PHE A 102 12.64 10.34 -12.35
CA PHE A 102 11.35 10.95 -12.05
C PHE A 102 10.19 10.16 -12.69
N GLU A 103 10.28 9.88 -13.99
CA GLU A 103 9.30 9.11 -14.74
C GLU A 103 9.12 7.71 -14.16
N LYS A 104 10.23 7.02 -13.83
CA LYS A 104 10.19 5.68 -13.24
C LYS A 104 9.48 5.67 -11.88
N VAL A 105 9.70 6.68 -11.03
CA VAL A 105 8.98 6.79 -9.75
C VAL A 105 7.48 6.99 -10.01
N LEU A 106 7.09 7.85 -10.94
CA LEU A 106 5.69 8.06 -11.29
C LEU A 106 5.07 6.82 -11.93
N GLN A 107 5.77 6.13 -12.81
CA GLN A 107 5.29 4.90 -13.43
C GLN A 107 4.95 3.84 -12.39
N VAL A 108 5.88 3.59 -11.43
CA VAL A 108 5.68 2.55 -10.42
C VAL A 108 4.70 2.99 -9.32
N ASN A 109 4.77 4.25 -8.86
CA ASN A 109 4.00 4.66 -7.68
C ASN A 109 2.62 5.24 -8.01
N VAL A 110 2.39 5.68 -9.25
CA VAL A 110 1.13 6.34 -9.66
C VAL A 110 0.44 5.58 -10.79
N SER A 111 1.11 5.45 -11.94
CA SER A 111 0.49 4.86 -13.13
C SER A 111 0.10 3.39 -12.90
N SER A 112 0.95 2.62 -12.22
CA SER A 112 0.64 1.22 -11.87
C SER A 112 -0.54 1.13 -10.89
N VAL A 113 -0.62 2.03 -9.91
CA VAL A 113 -1.73 2.08 -8.95
C VAL A 113 -3.05 2.32 -9.69
N PHE A 114 -3.12 3.32 -10.55
CA PHE A 114 -4.30 3.60 -11.37
C PHE A 114 -4.66 2.39 -12.24
N LYS A 115 -3.66 1.81 -12.93
CA LYS A 115 -3.88 0.65 -13.79
C LYS A 115 -4.43 -0.55 -13.03
N LEU A 116 -3.89 -0.85 -11.85
CA LEU A 116 -4.38 -1.95 -11.02
C LEU A 116 -5.79 -1.71 -10.48
N CYS A 117 -6.11 -0.48 -10.07
CA CYS A 117 -7.46 -0.12 -9.70
C CYS A 117 -8.44 -0.41 -10.85
N THR A 118 -8.11 -0.03 -12.08
CA THR A 118 -8.97 -0.27 -13.26
C THR A 118 -9.04 -1.73 -13.67
N LEU A 119 -7.96 -2.50 -13.54
CA LEU A 119 -7.95 -3.94 -13.81
C LEU A 119 -8.81 -4.72 -12.80
N CYS A 120 -8.75 -4.34 -11.52
CA CYS A 120 -9.54 -4.99 -10.47
C CYS A 120 -11.00 -4.52 -10.44
N TYR A 121 -11.33 -3.36 -11.03
CA TYR A 121 -12.66 -2.75 -10.98
C TYR A 121 -13.82 -3.71 -11.32
N PRO A 122 -13.79 -4.50 -12.43
CA PRO A 122 -14.92 -5.36 -12.78
C PRO A 122 -15.20 -6.44 -11.74
N TYR A 123 -14.18 -6.91 -11.02
CA TYR A 123 -14.31 -7.93 -9.98
C TYR A 123 -14.71 -7.29 -8.64
N LEU A 124 -14.11 -6.17 -8.26
CA LEU A 124 -14.48 -5.40 -7.07
C LEU A 124 -15.94 -4.98 -7.08
N ARG A 125 -16.45 -4.57 -8.23
CA ARG A 125 -17.87 -4.21 -8.41
C ARG A 125 -18.82 -5.40 -8.20
N GLN A 126 -18.36 -6.63 -8.47
CA GLN A 126 -19.12 -7.85 -8.31
C GLN A 126 -18.96 -8.50 -6.92
N SER A 127 -18.09 -7.94 -6.08
CA SER A 127 -17.85 -8.47 -4.74
C SER A 127 -19.15 -8.47 -3.90
N PRO A 128 -19.54 -9.60 -3.30
CA PRO A 128 -20.67 -9.67 -2.39
C PRO A 128 -20.41 -8.91 -1.07
N HIS A 129 -19.14 -8.55 -0.81
CA HIS A 129 -18.67 -7.89 0.39
C HIS A 129 -18.43 -6.39 0.20
N ARG A 130 -18.90 -5.81 -0.90
CA ARG A 130 -18.56 -4.43 -1.32
C ARG A 130 -17.06 -4.28 -1.60
N GLY A 131 -16.66 -3.95 -2.81
CA GLY A 131 -15.25 -3.82 -3.19
C GLY A 131 -14.48 -2.84 -2.31
N ARG A 132 -13.23 -3.16 -1.98
CA ARG A 132 -12.35 -2.30 -1.17
C ARG A 132 -11.03 -2.03 -1.89
N ILE A 133 -10.62 -0.78 -1.96
CA ILE A 133 -9.28 -0.40 -2.39
C ILE A 133 -8.60 0.37 -1.27
N VAL A 134 -7.39 -0.06 -0.92
CA VAL A 134 -6.53 0.65 0.02
C VAL A 134 -5.22 1.00 -0.65
N ASN A 135 -4.96 2.30 -0.82
CA ASN A 135 -3.72 2.80 -1.38
C ASN A 135 -2.75 3.19 -0.27
N ILE A 136 -1.53 2.68 -0.29
CA ILE A 136 -0.50 3.09 0.66
C ILE A 136 0.14 4.39 0.16
N THR A 137 -0.25 5.49 0.78
CA THR A 137 0.34 6.82 0.60
C THR A 137 1.62 6.98 1.43
N SER A 138 1.78 8.05 2.14
CA SER A 138 2.90 8.34 3.06
C SER A 138 2.64 9.67 3.75
N MET A 139 3.30 9.94 4.86
CA MET A 139 3.47 11.33 5.35
C MET A 139 4.02 12.27 4.27
N ALA A 140 4.76 11.75 3.28
CA ALA A 140 5.26 12.51 2.15
C ALA A 140 4.17 13.04 1.20
N ALA A 141 2.92 12.60 1.34
CA ALA A 141 1.78 13.20 0.65
C ALA A 141 1.31 14.52 1.32
N HIS A 142 1.72 14.76 2.57
CA HIS A 142 1.31 15.88 3.41
C HIS A 142 2.44 16.82 3.78
N LEU A 143 3.66 16.28 3.89
CA LEU A 143 4.87 17.00 4.28
C LEU A 143 5.92 16.96 3.18
N GLY A 144 6.72 18.03 3.09
CA GLY A 144 7.91 18.06 2.23
C GLY A 144 9.09 17.31 2.88
N PHE A 145 9.71 16.43 2.13
CA PHE A 145 10.98 15.79 2.51
C PHE A 145 12.06 16.11 1.49
N SER A 146 13.20 16.58 1.98
CA SER A 146 14.37 16.84 1.14
C SER A 146 14.88 15.55 0.49
N GLU A 147 15.46 15.68 -0.69
CA GLU A 147 16.11 14.63 -1.48
C GLU A 147 15.16 13.51 -2.02
N VAL A 148 13.84 13.64 -1.84
CA VAL A 148 12.87 12.65 -2.32
C VAL A 148 11.64 13.29 -2.99
N VAL A 149 11.85 14.40 -3.70
CA VAL A 149 10.77 15.15 -4.37
C VAL A 149 9.91 14.28 -5.30
N PRO A 150 10.47 13.39 -6.15
CA PRO A 150 9.65 12.50 -6.98
C PRO A 150 8.72 11.60 -6.16
N TYR A 151 9.20 11.11 -5.03
CA TYR A 151 8.40 10.29 -4.12
C TYR A 151 7.26 11.09 -3.48
N CYS A 152 7.54 12.30 -2.94
CA CYS A 152 6.53 13.19 -2.39
C CYS A 152 5.43 13.48 -3.44
N THR A 153 5.84 13.84 -4.66
CA THR A 153 4.93 14.08 -5.80
C THR A 153 4.06 12.86 -6.06
N SER A 154 4.65 11.66 -6.12
CA SER A 154 3.92 10.44 -6.38
C SER A 154 2.89 10.11 -5.29
N LYS A 155 3.22 10.33 -4.02
CA LYS A 155 2.32 10.04 -2.90
C LYS A 155 1.19 11.06 -2.79
N GLY A 156 1.44 12.34 -3.10
CA GLY A 156 0.40 13.36 -3.26
C GLY A 156 -0.56 13.04 -4.41
N ALA A 157 -0.04 12.55 -5.55
CA ALA A 157 -0.86 12.11 -6.68
C ALA A 157 -1.78 10.93 -6.30
N VAL A 158 -1.26 9.92 -5.58
CA VAL A 158 -2.06 8.76 -5.11
C VAL A 158 -3.15 9.22 -4.12
N LEU A 159 -2.86 10.16 -3.23
CA LEU A 159 -3.84 10.74 -2.32
C LEU A 159 -5.00 11.40 -3.08
N SER A 160 -4.69 12.20 -4.10
CA SER A 160 -5.72 12.83 -4.96
C SER A 160 -6.50 11.80 -5.77
N MET A 161 -5.82 10.80 -6.34
CA MET A 161 -6.42 9.67 -7.05
C MET A 161 -7.40 8.91 -6.17
N THR A 162 -7.05 8.64 -4.91
CA THR A 162 -7.91 7.96 -3.94
C THR A 162 -9.26 8.67 -3.80
N ARG A 163 -9.25 10.00 -3.67
CA ARG A 163 -10.46 10.82 -3.57
C ARG A 163 -11.30 10.78 -4.84
N GLY A 164 -10.65 10.89 -6.01
CA GLY A 164 -11.33 10.83 -7.31
C GLY A 164 -12.04 9.50 -7.52
N LEU A 165 -11.33 8.38 -7.34
CA LEU A 165 -11.90 7.04 -7.49
C LEU A 165 -13.00 6.75 -6.45
N ALA A 166 -12.85 7.25 -5.21
CA ALA A 166 -13.85 7.09 -4.16
C ALA A 166 -15.20 7.73 -4.56
N VAL A 167 -15.16 8.93 -5.13
CA VAL A 167 -16.38 9.63 -5.59
C VAL A 167 -16.98 8.94 -6.81
N GLU A 168 -16.14 8.54 -7.77
CA GLU A 168 -16.59 7.97 -9.04
C GLU A 168 -17.21 6.56 -8.85
N TRP A 169 -16.64 5.74 -7.97
CA TRP A 169 -17.02 4.33 -7.82
C TRP A 169 -17.91 4.03 -6.62
N ALA A 170 -18.30 5.03 -5.84
CA ALA A 170 -19.16 4.85 -4.66
C ALA A 170 -20.52 4.19 -5.03
N GLN A 171 -21.11 4.58 -6.16
CA GLN A 171 -22.38 4.03 -6.66
C GLN A 171 -22.24 2.58 -7.16
N ASP A 172 -21.02 2.16 -7.52
CA ASP A 172 -20.71 0.80 -7.93
C ASP A 172 -20.40 -0.12 -6.73
N GLY A 173 -20.56 0.36 -5.51
CA GLY A 173 -20.33 -0.41 -4.30
C GLY A 173 -18.85 -0.60 -3.98
N ILE A 174 -17.95 0.30 -4.42
CA ILE A 174 -16.52 0.24 -4.15
C ILE A 174 -16.11 1.39 -3.24
N ASN A 175 -15.49 1.07 -2.11
CA ASN A 175 -14.86 2.06 -1.24
C ASN A 175 -13.36 2.15 -1.54
N VAL A 176 -12.87 3.38 -1.69
CA VAL A 176 -11.45 3.63 -1.97
C VAL A 176 -10.89 4.55 -0.89
N ASN A 177 -9.93 4.05 -0.13
CA ASN A 177 -9.28 4.79 0.95
C ASN A 177 -7.76 4.70 0.83
N SER A 178 -7.05 5.48 1.61
CA SER A 178 -5.60 5.39 1.72
C SER A 178 -5.12 5.36 3.17
N VAL A 179 -3.92 4.82 3.34
CA VAL A 179 -3.18 4.82 4.60
C VAL A 179 -1.87 5.54 4.39
N ALA A 180 -1.55 6.50 5.25
CA ALA A 180 -0.32 7.27 5.25
C ALA A 180 0.63 6.78 6.36
N PRO A 181 1.56 5.87 6.06
CA PRO A 181 2.54 5.43 7.04
C PRO A 181 3.49 6.54 7.47
N GLY A 182 3.83 6.52 8.76
CA GLY A 182 4.96 7.25 9.32
C GLY A 182 6.29 6.55 9.09
N TRP A 183 7.11 6.53 10.11
CA TRP A 183 8.41 5.87 10.08
C TRP A 183 8.32 4.44 10.60
N PHE A 184 8.64 3.50 9.73
CA PHE A 184 8.67 2.06 10.01
C PHE A 184 10.04 1.48 9.66
N PRO A 185 10.51 0.45 10.39
CA PRO A 185 11.69 -0.32 9.98
C PRO A 185 11.46 -0.98 8.62
N SER A 186 12.31 -0.68 7.64
CA SER A 186 12.25 -1.28 6.31
C SER A 186 13.65 -1.43 5.73
N GLU A 187 13.84 -2.26 4.71
CA GLU A 187 15.09 -2.30 3.96
C GLU A 187 15.45 -0.93 3.38
N MET A 188 14.42 -0.18 2.93
CA MET A 188 14.59 1.17 2.40
C MET A 188 15.11 2.13 3.47
N SER A 189 14.57 2.09 4.68
CA SER A 189 15.01 2.95 5.78
C SER A 189 16.36 2.54 6.36
N ARG A 190 16.67 1.25 6.46
CA ARG A 190 17.97 0.75 7.01
C ARG A 190 19.18 1.21 6.20
N LYS A 191 19.04 1.34 4.87
CA LYS A 191 20.16 1.74 3.98
C LYS A 191 20.56 3.22 4.08
N VAL A 192 19.68 4.06 4.62
CA VAL A 192 19.84 5.52 4.63
C VAL A 192 19.77 6.13 6.04
N MET A 193 19.70 5.30 7.08
CA MET A 193 19.47 5.72 8.45
C MET A 193 20.72 5.49 9.30
N ASP A 194 21.47 6.56 9.53
CA ASP A 194 22.47 6.61 10.60
C ASP A 194 21.82 6.96 11.95
N GLU A 195 22.59 6.86 13.03
CA GLU A 195 22.06 7.05 14.38
C GLU A 195 21.64 8.51 14.65
N GLU A 196 22.31 9.50 14.06
CA GLU A 196 21.94 10.91 14.17
C GLU A 196 20.59 11.18 13.51
N ARG A 197 20.39 10.67 12.29
CA ARG A 197 19.13 10.80 11.56
C ARG A 197 17.99 10.10 12.29
N LYS A 198 18.26 8.92 12.85
CA LYS A 198 17.30 8.18 13.67
C LYS A 198 16.84 8.97 14.87
N GLN A 199 17.76 9.58 15.62
CA GLN A 199 17.43 10.43 16.76
C GLN A 199 16.60 11.66 16.36
N LYS A 200 16.95 12.32 15.25
CA LYS A 200 16.16 13.45 14.72
C LYS A 200 14.73 13.03 14.34
N ILE A 201 14.57 11.85 13.73
CA ILE A 201 13.26 11.31 13.38
C ILE A 201 12.45 11.03 14.66
N LEU A 202 13.04 10.29 15.60
CA LEU A 202 12.38 9.92 16.86
C LEU A 202 11.97 11.15 17.67
N ALA A 203 12.80 12.21 17.68
CA ALA A 203 12.50 13.45 18.39
C ALA A 203 11.27 14.19 17.80
N ARG A 204 10.96 14.00 16.52
CA ARG A 204 9.80 14.61 15.85
C ARG A 204 8.52 13.74 15.90
N MET A 205 8.61 12.54 16.40
CA MET A 205 7.43 11.69 16.58
C MET A 205 6.96 11.76 18.04
N PRO A 206 5.73 12.16 18.31
CA PRO A 206 5.20 12.25 19.68
C PRO A 206 5.32 10.96 20.49
N VAL A 207 5.22 9.79 19.83
CA VAL A 207 5.38 8.48 20.48
C VAL A 207 6.85 8.06 20.68
N HIS A 208 7.82 8.81 20.13
CA HIS A 208 9.27 8.58 20.24
C HIS A 208 9.73 7.15 19.89
N CYS A 209 8.98 6.43 19.05
CA CYS A 209 9.37 5.11 18.56
C CYS A 209 8.96 4.92 17.08
N PHE A 210 9.60 3.97 16.40
CA PHE A 210 9.16 3.52 15.08
C PHE A 210 7.91 2.65 15.23
N GLY A 211 7.02 2.73 14.23
CA GLY A 211 5.83 1.89 14.16
C GLY A 211 6.17 0.41 13.92
N ASN A 212 5.31 -0.48 14.36
CA ASN A 212 5.37 -1.88 13.99
C ASN A 212 4.65 -2.06 12.63
N PRO A 213 5.26 -2.72 11.62
CA PRO A 213 4.60 -2.97 10.34
C PRO A 213 3.20 -3.59 10.45
N ARG A 214 2.91 -4.34 11.52
CA ARG A 214 1.58 -4.89 11.79
C ARG A 214 0.53 -3.82 12.09
N ASP A 215 0.92 -2.60 12.52
CA ASP A 215 -0.03 -1.50 12.76
C ASP A 215 -0.65 -1.04 11.43
N ILE A 216 0.16 -1.02 10.35
CA ILE A 216 -0.35 -0.79 9.00
C ILE A 216 -1.29 -1.93 8.58
N GLY A 217 -0.89 -3.19 8.83
CA GLY A 217 -1.74 -4.35 8.58
C GLY A 217 -3.09 -4.26 9.27
N ALA A 218 -3.11 -3.82 10.54
CA ALA A 218 -4.35 -3.65 11.32
C ALA A 218 -5.26 -2.55 10.72
N MET A 219 -4.70 -1.41 10.30
CA MET A 219 -5.47 -0.37 9.63
C MET A 219 -6.01 -0.84 8.27
N VAL A 220 -5.18 -1.52 7.48
CA VAL A 220 -5.63 -2.10 6.20
C VAL A 220 -6.74 -3.13 6.44
N LYS A 221 -6.60 -4.01 7.45
CA LYS A 221 -7.63 -4.98 7.84
C LYS A 221 -8.96 -4.29 8.13
N PHE A 222 -8.96 -3.25 8.96
CA PHE A 222 -10.16 -2.47 9.23
C PHE A 222 -10.78 -1.89 7.95
N LEU A 223 -9.97 -1.31 7.05
CA LEU A 223 -10.47 -0.70 5.82
C LEU A 223 -11.01 -1.69 4.78
N VAL A 224 -10.60 -2.96 4.82
CA VAL A 224 -11.14 -4.01 3.94
C VAL A 224 -12.23 -4.85 4.61
N SER A 225 -12.52 -4.62 5.90
CA SER A 225 -13.60 -5.28 6.64
C SER A 225 -14.96 -4.61 6.38
N ASP A 226 -16.03 -5.23 6.90
CA ASP A 226 -17.38 -4.69 6.82
C ASP A 226 -17.60 -3.52 7.81
N GLU A 227 -16.73 -3.39 8.81
CA GLU A 227 -16.79 -2.30 9.80
C GLU A 227 -16.53 -0.91 9.21
N SER A 228 -15.90 -0.84 8.01
CA SER A 228 -15.58 0.40 7.29
C SER A 228 -16.55 0.71 6.15
N GLU A 229 -17.76 0.18 6.16
CA GLU A 229 -18.70 0.27 5.04
C GLU A 229 -19.04 1.72 4.63
N TYR A 230 -19.11 2.64 5.58
CA TYR A 230 -19.44 4.06 5.33
C TYR A 230 -18.20 4.95 5.22
N ILE A 231 -17.00 4.35 4.99
CA ILE A 231 -15.73 5.07 4.90
C ILE A 231 -15.21 4.97 3.46
N THR A 232 -15.14 6.12 2.76
CA THR A 232 -14.54 6.22 1.42
C THR A 232 -13.91 7.60 1.20
N GLY A 233 -12.85 7.69 0.40
CA GLY A 233 -12.13 8.92 0.08
C GLY A 233 -11.24 9.47 1.20
N GLN A 234 -11.01 8.70 2.26
CA GLN A 234 -10.23 9.13 3.42
C GLN A 234 -8.77 8.67 3.34
N ASP A 235 -7.89 9.43 3.98
CA ASP A 235 -6.48 9.07 4.17
C ASP A 235 -6.19 8.97 5.68
N PHE A 236 -5.75 7.80 6.12
CA PHE A 236 -5.56 7.50 7.53
C PHE A 236 -4.07 7.50 7.88
N ALA A 237 -3.63 8.49 8.66
CA ALA A 237 -2.27 8.51 9.16
C ALA A 237 -2.06 7.42 10.22
N VAL A 238 -1.02 6.61 10.04
CA VAL A 238 -0.51 5.65 11.03
C VAL A 238 0.96 5.99 11.23
N ASP A 239 1.24 7.01 12.03
CA ASP A 239 2.51 7.74 12.00
C ASP A 239 3.07 8.13 13.38
N GLY A 240 2.44 7.62 14.46
CA GLY A 240 2.84 7.97 15.83
C GLY A 240 2.62 9.44 16.17
N GLY A 241 1.69 10.10 15.47
CA GLY A 241 1.32 11.51 15.68
C GLY A 241 2.20 12.51 14.94
N ALA A 242 3.08 12.04 14.04
CA ALA A 242 4.05 12.91 13.37
C ALA A 242 3.40 14.01 12.52
N LEU A 243 2.26 13.74 11.85
CA LEU A 243 1.51 14.72 11.08
C LEU A 243 0.73 15.72 11.95
N SER A 244 0.43 15.36 13.19
CA SER A 244 -0.28 16.22 14.14
C SER A 244 0.66 17.09 14.99
N PHE A 245 1.96 16.85 14.92
CA PHE A 245 2.98 17.51 15.72
C PHE A 245 3.34 18.87 15.10
N GLY A 246 2.87 19.95 15.70
CA GLY A 246 3.12 21.31 15.20
C GLY A 246 4.48 21.87 15.64
N TYR A 247 4.78 21.84 16.94
CA TYR A 247 6.01 22.41 17.53
C TYR A 247 6.51 21.56 18.69
#